data_fbc0ec1e9fae27999f1fb396dd51071a
#
_entry.id   fbc0ec1e9fae27999f1fb396dd51071a
#
_cell.length_a   1.000
_cell.length_b   1.000
_cell.length_c   1.000
_cell.angle_alpha   90.00
_cell.angle_beta   90.00
_cell.angle_gamma   90.00
#
_symmetry.space_group_name_H-M   'P 1'
#
loop_
_entity.id
_entity.type
_entity.pdbx_description
1 polymer ?
#
loop_
_entity_poly.entity_id
_entity_poly.type
_entity_poly.pdbx_seq_one_letter_code
_entity_poly.pdbx_strand_id
1 'polypeptide(L)'
;MKHALASADKTKLAIDIINLLVKKNQDILVLIVVPTEVLKDQWFEKLVENNLLSNCKIEIINSAVKTPQVVDLLIIDEIHGVPSEHFVKIFEVIKYKLLLGLTGTLERLDGREALIKKYASVCDKVTIEEAEKNGWVSPLKEYVVMIKTDLTEYNELNKRFNAYFSYFGWDFQTAMKSVQDVFFRRKWCKENNLNFKEATAMTYDWMRCLRLRKQFVQSHPKKIEIARKIINARKDKKILTFSATIADAEKIGIGLVLHSKQSKKQNEKILEKFKTQSSSVLNTSKSCDVGVDIPELECGIILSVDSSKIRKGQRYGRLCRFSPGKKAELFTLIIAGTQEFGWWRNSKTSSNYVIIDEEQLDDILAGNEIQSRKIDDNSNINFRF
;
A
#
# COMPACT_ATOMS: atom_id res chain seq x y z
N MET A 1 24.97 15.15 1.51
CA MET A 1 23.53 15.30 1.72
C MET A 1 22.82 14.02 1.27
N LYS A 2 22.80 12.99 2.12
CA LYS A 2 22.25 11.66 1.79
C LYS A 2 21.30 11.22 2.90
N HIS A 3 20.13 11.85 3.01
CA HIS A 3 19.16 11.51 4.06
C HIS A 3 17.73 11.68 3.57
N ALA A 4 17.30 10.92 2.56
CA ALA A 4 15.89 10.95 2.17
C ALA A 4 15.31 9.53 2.08
N LEU A 5 14.78 9.07 3.20
CA LEU A 5 14.36 7.70 3.33
C LEU A 5 13.17 7.49 4.22
N ALA A 6 12.20 6.74 3.74
CA ALA A 6 10.90 6.55 4.35
C ALA A 6 10.07 7.85 4.49
N SER A 7 8.78 7.81 4.70
CA SER A 7 7.84 8.92 4.46
C SER A 7 8.17 10.27 5.14
N ALA A 8 8.89 10.29 6.27
CA ALA A 8 9.26 11.52 6.96
C ALA A 8 10.41 12.30 6.28
N ASP A 9 11.35 11.60 5.66
CA ASP A 9 12.56 12.20 5.11
C ASP A 9 12.37 12.80 3.71
N LYS A 10 11.41 12.33 2.93
CA LYS A 10 11.07 12.91 1.61
C LYS A 10 10.63 14.37 1.74
N THR A 11 9.76 14.65 2.71
CA THR A 11 9.32 16.02 2.99
C THR A 11 10.48 16.91 3.45
N LYS A 12 11.35 16.39 4.30
CA LYS A 12 12.55 17.12 4.74
C LYS A 12 13.49 17.44 3.56
N LEU A 13 13.76 16.46 2.70
CA LEU A 13 14.56 16.69 1.48
C LEU A 13 13.95 17.82 0.63
N ALA A 14 12.65 17.80 0.42
CA ALA A 14 11.98 18.84 -0.35
C ALA A 14 12.09 20.22 0.33
N ILE A 15 11.91 20.29 1.64
CA ILE A 15 12.11 21.51 2.44
C ILE A 15 13.55 22.03 2.29
N ASP A 16 14.55 21.16 2.38
CA ASP A 16 15.96 21.54 2.22
C ASP A 16 16.23 22.08 0.80
N ILE A 17 15.63 21.48 -0.23
CA ILE A 17 15.72 21.98 -1.61
C ILE A 17 15.05 23.35 -1.74
N ILE A 18 13.86 23.55 -1.19
CA ILE A 18 13.18 24.85 -1.19
C ILE A 18 14.06 25.90 -0.50
N ASN A 19 14.58 25.61 0.68
CA ASN A 19 15.46 26.52 1.41
C ASN A 19 16.70 26.91 0.60
N LEU A 20 17.32 25.96 -0.11
CA LEU A 20 18.48 26.25 -0.98
C LEU A 20 18.10 27.17 -2.15
N LEU A 21 16.91 26.99 -2.71
CA LEU A 21 16.43 27.81 -3.81
C LEU A 21 16.02 29.22 -3.33
N VAL A 22 15.32 29.34 -2.20
CA VAL A 22 14.97 30.62 -1.59
C VAL A 22 16.22 31.44 -1.22
N LYS A 23 17.30 30.81 -0.74
CA LYS A 23 18.59 31.48 -0.49
C LYS A 23 19.23 32.07 -1.77
N LYS A 24 18.96 31.46 -2.93
CA LYS A 24 19.44 31.95 -4.23
C LYS A 24 18.51 32.99 -4.85
N ASN A 25 17.21 32.86 -4.66
CA ASN A 25 16.19 33.77 -5.16
C ASN A 25 15.04 33.82 -4.15
N GLN A 26 14.89 34.97 -3.43
CA GLN A 26 13.88 35.13 -2.41
C GLN A 26 12.43 35.13 -2.97
N ASP A 27 12.26 35.49 -4.25
CA ASP A 27 10.94 35.60 -4.91
C ASP A 27 10.52 34.28 -5.61
N ILE A 28 11.19 33.16 -5.31
CA ILE A 28 10.86 31.88 -5.93
C ILE A 28 9.44 31.44 -5.59
N LEU A 29 8.69 30.98 -6.61
CA LEU A 29 7.32 30.45 -6.46
C LEU A 29 7.35 28.92 -6.52
N VAL A 30 6.89 28.29 -5.44
CA VAL A 30 6.82 26.84 -5.31
C VAL A 30 5.37 26.38 -5.20
N LEU A 31 4.98 25.43 -6.04
CA LEU A 31 3.70 24.73 -5.90
C LEU A 31 3.94 23.29 -5.42
N ILE A 32 3.33 22.95 -4.29
CA ILE A 32 3.35 21.61 -3.72
C ILE A 32 2.00 20.96 -3.96
N VAL A 33 2.00 19.86 -4.70
CA VAL A 33 0.78 19.11 -5.03
C VAL A 33 0.76 17.81 -4.25
N VAL A 34 -0.33 17.59 -3.53
CA VAL A 34 -0.53 16.44 -2.64
C VAL A 34 -1.81 15.68 -2.99
N PRO A 35 -1.91 14.36 -2.68
CA PRO A 35 -3.10 13.57 -3.01
C PRO A 35 -4.29 13.80 -2.06
N THR A 36 -4.09 14.26 -0.82
CA THR A 36 -5.13 14.33 0.22
C THR A 36 -5.03 15.58 1.07
N GLU A 37 -6.18 15.98 1.70
CA GLU A 37 -6.20 17.10 2.66
C GLU A 37 -5.30 16.84 3.88
N VAL A 38 -5.24 15.61 4.36
CA VAL A 38 -4.38 15.26 5.50
C VAL A 38 -2.91 15.55 5.20
N LEU A 39 -2.43 15.20 4.00
CA LEU A 39 -1.07 15.53 3.58
C LEU A 39 -0.88 17.04 3.37
N LYS A 40 -1.92 17.75 2.91
CA LYS A 40 -1.89 19.21 2.80
C LYS A 40 -1.68 19.87 4.15
N ASP A 41 -2.41 19.43 5.17
CA ASP A 41 -2.27 19.93 6.54
C ASP A 41 -0.85 19.65 7.08
N GLN A 42 -0.30 18.46 6.87
CA GLN A 42 1.07 18.10 7.28
C GLN A 42 2.14 18.94 6.57
N TRP A 43 1.99 19.18 5.27
CA TRP A 43 2.90 20.06 4.53
C TRP A 43 2.80 21.50 5.03
N PHE A 44 1.59 21.99 5.32
CA PHE A 44 1.38 23.33 5.87
C PHE A 44 2.14 23.51 7.19
N GLU A 45 2.02 22.56 8.13
CA GLU A 45 2.77 22.59 9.39
C GLU A 45 4.28 22.66 9.14
N LYS A 46 4.80 21.85 8.21
CA LYS A 46 6.24 21.85 7.89
C LYS A 46 6.71 23.14 7.24
N LEU A 47 5.90 23.78 6.42
CA LEU A 47 6.22 25.08 5.83
C LEU A 47 6.23 26.20 6.89
N VAL A 48 5.30 26.16 7.84
CA VAL A 48 5.29 27.08 9.00
C VAL A 48 6.55 26.91 9.83
N GLU A 49 6.91 25.69 10.22
CA GLU A 49 8.10 25.39 11.00
C GLU A 49 9.40 25.91 10.34
N ASN A 50 9.44 25.99 9.01
CA ASN A 50 10.61 26.40 8.23
C ASN A 50 10.51 27.82 7.64
N ASN A 51 9.48 28.61 7.99
CA ASN A 51 9.23 29.98 7.50
C ASN A 51 9.17 30.10 5.96
N LEU A 52 8.54 29.11 5.28
CA LEU A 52 8.47 29.01 3.82
C LEU A 52 7.08 29.30 3.23
N LEU A 53 6.11 29.73 4.03
CA LEU A 53 4.73 29.98 3.57
C LEU A 53 4.64 31.07 2.50
N SER A 54 5.51 32.09 2.54
CA SER A 54 5.50 33.18 1.56
C SER A 54 5.89 32.74 0.15
N ASN A 55 6.66 31.66 0.04
CA ASN A 55 7.18 31.13 -1.22
C ASN A 55 6.38 29.94 -1.76
N CYS A 56 5.57 29.31 -0.90
CA CYS A 56 4.98 28.01 -1.20
C CYS A 56 3.46 28.04 -1.17
N LYS A 57 2.84 27.46 -2.19
CA LYS A 57 1.41 27.17 -2.24
C LYS A 57 1.21 25.65 -2.19
N ILE A 58 0.20 25.19 -1.46
CA ILE A 58 -0.14 23.77 -1.38
C ILE A 58 -1.51 23.54 -1.98
N GLU A 59 -1.61 22.62 -2.91
CA GLU A 59 -2.89 22.24 -3.53
C GLU A 59 -3.07 20.73 -3.56
N ILE A 60 -4.35 20.31 -3.53
CA ILE A 60 -4.71 18.92 -3.81
C ILE A 60 -4.71 18.70 -5.32
N ILE A 61 -4.23 17.54 -5.76
CA ILE A 61 -4.12 17.20 -7.18
C ILE A 61 -5.43 17.40 -7.96
N ASN A 62 -6.60 17.12 -7.36
CA ASN A 62 -7.92 17.33 -7.97
C ASN A 62 -8.21 18.82 -8.30
N SER A 63 -7.63 19.73 -7.56
CA SER A 63 -7.74 21.18 -7.77
C SER A 63 -6.64 21.67 -8.70
N ALA A 64 -5.41 21.23 -8.48
CA ALA A 64 -4.24 21.65 -9.24
C ALA A 64 -4.38 21.37 -10.75
N VAL A 65 -4.95 20.21 -11.15
CA VAL A 65 -5.19 19.86 -12.56
C VAL A 65 -6.23 20.72 -13.28
N LYS A 66 -6.96 21.57 -12.55
CA LYS A 66 -8.01 22.45 -13.12
C LYS A 66 -7.59 23.90 -13.21
N THR A 67 -6.51 24.28 -12.53
CA THR A 67 -6.12 25.68 -12.35
C THR A 67 -4.75 25.91 -12.99
N PRO A 68 -4.67 26.55 -14.18
CA PRO A 68 -3.41 26.91 -14.80
C PRO A 68 -2.59 27.84 -13.91
N GLN A 69 -1.32 27.51 -13.71
CA GLN A 69 -0.39 28.26 -12.88
C GLN A 69 1.00 28.30 -13.53
N VAL A 70 1.79 29.30 -13.15
CA VAL A 70 3.21 29.40 -13.54
C VAL A 70 4.02 29.44 -12.26
N VAL A 71 4.95 28.53 -12.09
CA VAL A 71 5.77 28.39 -10.89
C VAL A 71 7.23 28.10 -11.27
N ASP A 72 8.14 28.36 -10.37
CA ASP A 72 9.55 28.03 -10.58
C ASP A 72 9.82 26.55 -10.25
N LEU A 73 9.23 26.05 -9.17
CA LEU A 73 9.35 24.65 -8.75
C LEU A 73 7.96 24.04 -8.53
N LEU A 74 7.72 22.94 -9.22
CA LEU A 74 6.58 22.05 -8.99
C LEU A 74 7.05 20.85 -8.18
N ILE A 75 6.50 20.66 -6.99
CA ILE A 75 6.71 19.47 -6.16
C ILE A 75 5.45 18.63 -6.21
N ILE A 76 5.56 17.35 -6.54
CA ILE A 76 4.44 16.40 -6.51
C ILE A 76 4.75 15.30 -5.51
N ASP A 77 4.04 15.35 -4.37
CA ASP A 77 4.14 14.28 -3.38
C ASP A 77 3.29 13.08 -3.78
N GLU A 78 3.80 11.88 -3.51
CA GLU A 78 3.25 10.60 -3.97
C GLU A 78 2.98 10.59 -5.50
N ILE A 79 3.98 11.03 -6.28
CA ILE A 79 3.90 11.17 -7.74
C ILE A 79 3.48 9.88 -8.47
N HIS A 80 3.65 8.71 -7.85
CA HIS A 80 3.18 7.42 -8.39
C HIS A 80 1.66 7.39 -8.64
N GLY A 81 0.88 8.27 -8.02
CA GLY A 81 -0.56 8.42 -8.23
C GLY A 81 -0.94 9.19 -9.50
N VAL A 82 0.00 9.99 -10.06
CA VAL A 82 -0.24 10.87 -11.21
C VAL A 82 -0.54 10.12 -12.53
N PRO A 83 -0.04 8.92 -12.84
CA PRO A 83 -0.31 8.24 -14.12
C PRO A 83 -1.76 7.75 -14.28
N SER A 84 -2.74 8.52 -13.89
CA SER A 84 -4.15 8.38 -14.29
C SER A 84 -4.41 9.33 -15.46
N GLU A 85 -5.36 8.99 -16.32
CA GLU A 85 -5.73 9.83 -17.49
C GLU A 85 -6.10 11.26 -17.10
N HIS A 86 -6.64 11.42 -15.90
CA HIS A 86 -7.05 12.73 -15.38
C HIS A 86 -5.86 13.51 -14.81
N PHE A 87 -5.01 12.88 -14.00
CA PHE A 87 -3.97 13.59 -13.25
C PHE A 87 -2.71 13.87 -14.07
N VAL A 88 -2.44 13.10 -15.13
CA VAL A 88 -1.30 13.35 -16.03
C VAL A 88 -1.37 14.74 -16.66
N LYS A 89 -2.56 15.33 -16.78
CA LYS A 89 -2.78 16.70 -17.28
C LYS A 89 -2.08 17.78 -16.44
N ILE A 90 -1.67 17.47 -15.21
CA ILE A 90 -0.95 18.42 -14.35
C ILE A 90 0.31 18.95 -15.03
N PHE A 91 1.01 18.13 -15.82
CA PHE A 91 2.22 18.50 -16.55
C PHE A 91 1.95 19.45 -17.73
N GLU A 92 0.71 19.54 -18.20
CA GLU A 92 0.29 20.44 -19.28
C GLU A 92 -0.34 21.74 -18.71
N VAL A 93 -1.08 21.60 -17.60
CA VAL A 93 -1.82 22.72 -16.98
C VAL A 93 -0.88 23.65 -16.21
N ILE A 94 0.15 23.10 -15.55
CA ILE A 94 1.09 23.88 -14.76
C ILE A 94 2.38 24.08 -15.53
N LYS A 95 2.79 25.35 -15.73
CA LYS A 95 4.09 25.71 -16.30
C LYS A 95 5.11 25.81 -15.18
N TYR A 96 6.21 25.06 -15.25
CA TYR A 96 7.24 25.00 -14.23
C TYR A 96 8.65 25.02 -14.86
N LYS A 97 9.64 25.53 -14.13
CA LYS A 97 11.05 25.45 -14.52
C LYS A 97 11.73 24.20 -13.99
N LEU A 98 11.37 23.79 -12.78
CA LEU A 98 11.91 22.61 -12.08
C LEU A 98 10.75 21.70 -11.62
N LEU A 99 10.98 20.39 -11.70
CA LEU A 99 10.03 19.38 -11.20
C LEU A 99 10.73 18.47 -10.19
N LEU A 100 10.10 18.30 -9.02
CA LEU A 100 10.51 17.35 -8.01
C LEU A 100 9.35 16.40 -7.71
N GLY A 101 9.49 15.14 -8.10
CA GLY A 101 8.55 14.07 -7.77
C GLY A 101 9.02 13.27 -6.57
N LEU A 102 8.20 13.15 -5.54
CA LEU A 102 8.48 12.38 -4.33
C LEU A 102 7.60 11.12 -4.31
N THR A 103 8.19 9.97 -4.02
CA THR A 103 7.43 8.73 -3.83
C THR A 103 8.24 7.70 -3.05
N GLY A 104 7.56 6.87 -2.25
CA GLY A 104 8.19 5.71 -1.60
C GLY A 104 8.41 4.55 -2.54
N THR A 105 7.61 4.42 -3.61
CA THR A 105 7.71 3.35 -4.61
C THR A 105 7.17 3.87 -5.94
N LEU A 106 7.99 3.83 -6.97
CA LEU A 106 7.59 4.28 -8.31
C LEU A 106 6.96 3.14 -9.13
N GLU A 107 7.37 1.90 -8.88
CA GLU A 107 6.92 0.73 -9.63
C GLU A 107 5.43 0.47 -9.47
N ARG A 108 4.73 0.35 -10.60
CA ARG A 108 3.29 0.08 -10.69
C ARG A 108 3.05 -1.23 -11.42
N LEU A 109 1.99 -1.94 -11.03
CA LEU A 109 1.59 -3.19 -11.70
C LEU A 109 1.09 -2.97 -13.14
N ASP A 110 0.59 -1.76 -13.43
CA ASP A 110 0.06 -1.39 -14.76
C ASP A 110 1.11 -0.78 -15.69
N GLY A 111 2.37 -0.68 -15.29
CA GLY A 111 3.48 -0.14 -16.08
C GLY A 111 3.36 1.36 -16.41
N ARG A 112 2.36 2.06 -15.84
CA ARG A 112 2.10 3.47 -16.14
C ARG A 112 3.14 4.44 -15.55
N GLU A 113 4.08 3.96 -14.74
CA GLU A 113 5.23 4.77 -14.30
C GLU A 113 6.08 5.26 -15.49
N ALA A 114 5.99 4.61 -16.65
CA ALA A 114 6.60 5.09 -17.88
C ALA A 114 6.12 6.49 -18.27
N LEU A 115 4.90 6.89 -17.92
CA LEU A 115 4.38 8.24 -18.15
C LEU A 115 5.11 9.26 -17.27
N ILE A 116 5.40 8.94 -16.01
CA ILE A 116 6.16 9.84 -15.12
C ILE A 116 7.58 10.03 -15.66
N LYS A 117 8.21 8.96 -16.11
CA LYS A 117 9.59 8.99 -16.64
C LYS A 117 9.77 9.88 -17.88
N LYS A 118 8.67 10.24 -18.57
CA LYS A 118 8.71 11.23 -19.66
C LYS A 118 8.94 12.66 -19.17
N TYR A 119 8.51 12.97 -17.95
CA TYR A 119 8.56 14.31 -17.36
C TYR A 119 9.66 14.44 -16.30
N ALA A 120 9.94 13.36 -15.57
CA ALA A 120 10.94 13.32 -14.51
C ALA A 120 11.74 12.01 -14.56
N SER A 121 13.06 12.12 -14.66
CA SER A 121 13.97 10.99 -14.46
C SER A 121 14.15 10.69 -12.97
N VAL A 122 14.42 9.43 -12.64
CA VAL A 122 14.80 9.06 -11.26
C VAL A 122 16.19 9.62 -10.99
N CYS A 123 16.29 10.60 -10.10
CA CYS A 123 17.56 11.24 -9.74
C CYS A 123 18.22 10.61 -8.51
N ASP A 124 17.43 10.02 -7.62
CA ASP A 124 17.93 9.30 -6.45
C ASP A 124 16.98 8.20 -6.02
N LYS A 125 17.53 7.09 -5.52
CA LYS A 125 16.77 5.96 -4.99
C LYS A 125 17.54 5.35 -3.83
N VAL A 126 16.85 5.13 -2.73
CA VAL A 126 17.38 4.41 -1.59
C VAL A 126 16.52 3.20 -1.30
N THR A 127 17.15 2.05 -1.12
CA THR A 127 16.46 0.82 -0.74
C THR A 127 16.27 0.72 0.77
N ILE A 128 15.35 -0.14 1.21
CA ILE A 128 15.11 -0.36 2.64
C ILE A 128 16.36 -0.99 3.28
N GLU A 129 17.02 -1.90 2.59
CA GLU A 129 18.24 -2.56 3.04
C GLU A 129 19.39 -1.56 3.23
N GLU A 130 19.53 -0.61 2.30
CA GLU A 130 20.51 0.48 2.43
C GLU A 130 20.20 1.38 3.62
N ALA A 131 18.91 1.67 3.83
CA ALA A 131 18.43 2.45 4.94
C ALA A 131 18.69 1.79 6.30
N GLU A 132 18.38 0.51 6.41
CA GLU A 132 18.65 -0.28 7.62
C GLU A 132 20.15 -0.36 7.90
N LYS A 133 20.97 -0.64 6.88
CA LYS A 133 22.43 -0.71 7.00
C LYS A 133 23.05 0.60 7.49
N ASN A 134 22.50 1.74 7.08
CA ASN A 134 22.99 3.07 7.49
C ASN A 134 22.33 3.55 8.79
N GLY A 135 21.43 2.78 9.41
CA GLY A 135 20.74 3.18 10.63
C GLY A 135 19.76 4.34 10.46
N TRP A 136 19.28 4.57 9.24
CA TRP A 136 18.34 5.67 8.94
C TRP A 136 16.89 5.27 9.23
N VAL A 137 16.62 3.99 9.30
CA VAL A 137 15.34 3.39 9.69
C VAL A 137 15.56 2.35 10.77
N SER A 138 14.52 2.08 11.55
CA SER A 138 14.53 0.99 12.52
C SER A 138 14.47 -0.35 11.81
N PRO A 139 15.23 -1.37 12.26
CA PRO A 139 15.19 -2.70 11.66
C PRO A 139 13.80 -3.31 11.80
N LEU A 140 13.33 -3.93 10.72
CA LEU A 140 12.03 -4.60 10.66
C LEU A 140 12.22 -6.05 10.23
N LYS A 141 11.67 -6.99 10.99
CA LYS A 141 11.60 -8.40 10.65
C LYS A 141 10.18 -8.78 10.23
N GLU A 142 10.03 -9.32 9.01
CA GLU A 142 8.74 -9.80 8.52
C GLU A 142 8.61 -11.31 8.76
N TYR A 143 7.53 -11.72 9.42
CA TYR A 143 7.10 -13.10 9.57
C TYR A 143 5.92 -13.37 8.66
N VAL A 144 6.10 -14.25 7.67
CA VAL A 144 5.05 -14.64 6.72
C VAL A 144 4.41 -15.91 7.25
N VAL A 145 3.25 -15.77 7.87
CA VAL A 145 2.56 -16.86 8.54
C VAL A 145 1.69 -17.62 7.56
N MET A 146 2.05 -18.87 7.27
CA MET A 146 1.32 -19.76 6.37
C MET A 146 0.24 -20.51 7.15
N ILE A 147 -1.01 -20.12 6.93
CA ILE A 147 -2.19 -20.63 7.65
C ILE A 147 -2.78 -21.78 6.87
N LYS A 148 -2.84 -22.96 7.49
CA LYS A 148 -3.50 -24.15 6.92
C LYS A 148 -4.98 -24.14 7.25
N THR A 149 -5.84 -24.39 6.24
CA THR A 149 -7.29 -24.48 6.39
C THR A 149 -7.89 -25.40 5.33
N ASP A 150 -9.16 -25.73 5.45
CA ASP A 150 -9.91 -26.39 4.38
C ASP A 150 -10.03 -25.46 3.17
N LEU A 151 -9.58 -25.94 2.02
CA LEU A 151 -9.58 -25.22 0.75
C LEU A 151 -10.67 -25.70 -0.23
N THR A 152 -11.58 -26.57 0.20
CA THR A 152 -12.60 -27.17 -0.69
C THR A 152 -13.38 -26.10 -1.45
N GLU A 153 -13.95 -25.13 -0.74
CA GLU A 153 -14.67 -23.99 -1.34
C GLU A 153 -13.77 -23.15 -2.27
N TYR A 154 -12.56 -22.84 -1.81
CA TYR A 154 -11.61 -22.08 -2.61
C TYR A 154 -11.22 -22.78 -3.90
N ASN A 155 -10.98 -24.09 -3.84
CA ASN A 155 -10.59 -24.89 -5.00
C ASN A 155 -11.73 -25.01 -6.03
N GLU A 156 -12.97 -25.12 -5.60
CA GLU A 156 -14.14 -25.08 -6.49
C GLU A 156 -14.25 -23.71 -7.19
N LEU A 157 -14.14 -22.62 -6.44
CA LEU A 157 -14.15 -21.27 -6.99
C LEU A 157 -12.98 -21.07 -7.97
N ASN A 158 -11.82 -21.60 -7.65
CA ASN A 158 -10.62 -21.51 -8.49
C ASN A 158 -10.78 -22.31 -9.80
N LYS A 159 -11.33 -23.51 -9.73
CA LYS A 159 -11.67 -24.32 -10.91
C LYS A 159 -12.64 -23.59 -11.85
N ARG A 160 -13.72 -23.04 -11.30
CA ARG A 160 -14.69 -22.24 -12.07
C ARG A 160 -14.08 -20.98 -12.65
N PHE A 161 -13.31 -20.25 -11.86
CA PHE A 161 -12.60 -19.07 -12.32
C PHE A 161 -11.68 -19.38 -13.52
N ASN A 162 -10.89 -20.44 -13.44
CA ASN A 162 -9.99 -20.85 -14.50
C ASN A 162 -10.74 -21.29 -15.77
N ALA A 163 -11.84 -22.01 -15.62
CA ALA A 163 -12.70 -22.41 -16.74
C ALA A 163 -13.27 -21.20 -17.49
N TYR A 164 -13.75 -20.19 -16.78
CA TYR A 164 -14.22 -18.94 -17.41
C TYR A 164 -13.08 -18.08 -17.94
N PHE A 165 -11.93 -18.06 -17.27
CA PHE A 165 -10.79 -17.25 -17.67
C PHE A 165 -10.14 -17.73 -18.98
N SER A 166 -10.21 -19.06 -19.24
CA SER A 166 -9.74 -19.62 -20.51
C SER A 166 -10.48 -19.06 -21.73
N TYR A 167 -11.78 -18.70 -21.59
CA TYR A 167 -12.56 -18.03 -22.63
C TYR A 167 -11.97 -16.69 -23.06
N PHE A 168 -11.27 -15.99 -22.17
CA PHE A 168 -10.62 -14.73 -22.46
C PHE A 168 -9.16 -14.91 -22.89
N GLY A 169 -8.77 -16.12 -23.30
CA GLY A 169 -7.39 -16.43 -23.67
C GLY A 169 -6.39 -16.22 -22.53
N TRP A 170 -6.83 -16.33 -21.28
CA TRP A 170 -6.02 -16.06 -20.08
C TRP A 170 -5.53 -14.59 -19.98
N ASP A 171 -6.20 -13.68 -20.71
CA ASP A 171 -5.89 -12.26 -20.67
C ASP A 171 -6.82 -11.50 -19.71
N PHE A 172 -6.24 -11.01 -18.64
CA PHE A 172 -6.97 -10.28 -17.59
C PHE A 172 -7.55 -8.95 -18.10
N GLN A 173 -6.87 -8.27 -19.02
CA GLN A 173 -7.34 -7.00 -19.57
C GLN A 173 -8.59 -7.22 -20.45
N THR A 174 -8.55 -8.21 -21.29
CA THR A 174 -9.71 -8.62 -22.13
C THR A 174 -10.90 -9.01 -21.25
N ALA A 175 -10.68 -9.83 -20.21
CA ALA A 175 -11.73 -10.22 -19.29
C ALA A 175 -12.34 -9.01 -18.57
N MET A 176 -11.52 -8.12 -18.01
CA MET A 176 -11.99 -6.90 -17.32
C MET A 176 -12.71 -5.95 -18.27
N LYS A 177 -12.21 -5.76 -19.48
CA LYS A 177 -12.84 -4.91 -20.48
C LYS A 177 -14.20 -5.49 -20.91
N SER A 178 -14.30 -6.80 -21.02
CA SER A 178 -15.57 -7.48 -21.30
C SER A 178 -16.60 -7.29 -20.18
N VAL A 179 -16.19 -7.14 -18.92
CA VAL A 179 -17.09 -6.78 -17.80
C VAL A 179 -17.58 -5.35 -17.91
N GLN A 180 -16.69 -4.43 -18.20
CA GLN A 180 -16.92 -2.98 -18.11
C GLN A 180 -17.60 -2.40 -19.36
N ASP A 181 -17.34 -2.97 -20.53
CA ASP A 181 -17.76 -2.43 -21.82
C ASP A 181 -18.59 -3.47 -22.62
N VAL A 182 -19.89 -3.21 -22.73
CA VAL A 182 -20.85 -4.04 -23.48
C VAL A 182 -20.52 -4.04 -24.98
N PHE A 183 -20.08 -2.91 -25.55
CA PHE A 183 -19.74 -2.82 -26.97
C PHE A 183 -18.48 -3.63 -27.28
N PHE A 184 -17.47 -3.53 -26.42
CA PHE A 184 -16.29 -4.38 -26.51
C PHE A 184 -16.67 -5.87 -26.45
N ARG A 185 -17.50 -6.27 -25.48
CA ARG A 185 -17.95 -7.66 -25.33
C ARG A 185 -18.70 -8.15 -26.57
N ARG A 186 -19.59 -7.34 -27.16
CA ARG A 186 -20.29 -7.68 -28.41
C ARG A 186 -19.34 -7.90 -29.57
N LYS A 187 -18.36 -6.99 -29.75
CA LYS A 187 -17.34 -7.10 -30.80
C LYS A 187 -16.51 -8.37 -30.59
N TRP A 188 -16.03 -8.59 -29.38
CA TRP A 188 -15.22 -9.75 -29.00
C TRP A 188 -15.97 -11.07 -29.23
N CYS A 189 -17.27 -11.16 -28.86
CA CYS A 189 -18.10 -12.33 -29.14
C CYS A 189 -18.21 -12.63 -30.64
N LYS A 190 -18.40 -11.58 -31.46
CA LYS A 190 -18.48 -11.71 -32.92
C LYS A 190 -17.16 -12.22 -33.52
N GLU A 191 -16.04 -11.68 -33.08
CA GLU A 191 -14.70 -12.06 -33.56
C GLU A 191 -14.32 -13.50 -33.15
N ASN A 192 -14.86 -14.01 -32.06
CA ASN A 192 -14.56 -15.35 -31.55
C ASN A 192 -15.71 -16.37 -31.75
N ASN A 193 -16.74 -16.06 -32.55
CA ASN A 193 -17.90 -16.89 -32.83
C ASN A 193 -18.63 -17.37 -31.55
N LEU A 194 -18.76 -16.50 -30.55
CA LEU A 194 -19.40 -16.82 -29.27
C LEU A 194 -20.82 -16.27 -29.21
N ASN A 195 -21.72 -17.03 -28.56
CA ASN A 195 -23.07 -16.56 -28.26
C ASN A 195 -22.98 -15.42 -27.21
N PHE A 196 -23.53 -14.23 -27.56
CA PHE A 196 -23.45 -13.05 -26.71
C PHE A 196 -24.11 -13.23 -25.34
N LYS A 197 -25.24 -13.94 -25.26
CA LYS A 197 -25.95 -14.19 -23.99
C LYS A 197 -25.12 -15.09 -23.07
N GLU A 198 -24.57 -16.17 -23.60
CA GLU A 198 -23.69 -17.10 -22.86
C GLU A 198 -22.38 -16.40 -22.44
N ALA A 199 -21.72 -15.72 -23.34
CA ALA A 199 -20.52 -14.98 -23.03
C ALA A 199 -20.76 -13.90 -21.96
N THR A 200 -21.93 -13.27 -21.95
CA THR A 200 -22.33 -12.32 -20.92
C THR A 200 -22.47 -13.00 -19.56
N ALA A 201 -23.15 -14.14 -19.48
CA ALA A 201 -23.28 -14.91 -18.24
C ALA A 201 -21.90 -15.34 -17.71
N MET A 202 -21.05 -15.88 -18.57
CA MET A 202 -19.67 -16.28 -18.23
C MET A 202 -18.81 -15.12 -17.72
N THR A 203 -18.95 -13.95 -18.34
CA THR A 203 -18.21 -12.74 -17.93
C THR A 203 -18.58 -12.35 -16.49
N TYR A 204 -19.87 -12.36 -16.14
CA TYR A 204 -20.30 -12.04 -14.78
C TYR A 204 -19.98 -13.14 -13.77
N ASP A 205 -20.06 -14.41 -14.17
CA ASP A 205 -19.66 -15.54 -13.31
C ASP A 205 -18.16 -15.55 -13.05
N TRP A 206 -17.34 -15.24 -14.07
CA TRP A 206 -15.90 -15.03 -13.88
C TRP A 206 -15.62 -13.94 -12.83
N MET A 207 -16.27 -12.79 -12.97
CA MET A 207 -16.11 -11.67 -12.03
C MET A 207 -16.60 -12.02 -10.62
N ARG A 208 -17.68 -12.84 -10.53
CA ARG A 208 -18.18 -13.36 -9.26
C ARG A 208 -17.14 -14.28 -8.60
N CYS A 209 -16.57 -15.23 -9.35
CA CYS A 209 -15.54 -16.12 -8.85
C CYS A 209 -14.28 -15.34 -8.41
N LEU A 210 -13.85 -14.33 -9.19
CA LEU A 210 -12.74 -13.44 -8.82
C LEU A 210 -12.97 -12.78 -7.46
N ARG A 211 -14.16 -12.24 -7.22
CA ARG A 211 -14.52 -11.60 -5.95
C ARG A 211 -14.59 -12.58 -4.79
N LEU A 212 -15.24 -13.72 -4.97
CA LEU A 212 -15.40 -14.73 -3.92
C LEU A 212 -14.06 -15.35 -3.51
N ARG A 213 -13.19 -15.69 -4.47
CA ARG A 213 -11.83 -16.16 -4.19
C ARG A 213 -11.03 -15.14 -3.38
N LYS A 214 -11.13 -13.87 -3.75
CA LYS A 214 -10.47 -12.78 -3.03
C LYS A 214 -11.04 -12.61 -1.62
N GLN A 215 -12.34 -12.66 -1.47
CA GLN A 215 -13.02 -12.57 -0.18
C GLN A 215 -12.63 -13.73 0.74
N PHE A 216 -12.62 -14.96 0.23
CA PHE A 216 -12.20 -16.14 0.98
C PHE A 216 -10.85 -15.94 1.65
N VAL A 217 -9.83 -15.53 0.89
CA VAL A 217 -8.47 -15.38 1.45
C VAL A 217 -8.31 -14.13 2.32
N GLN A 218 -8.95 -13.00 1.97
CA GLN A 218 -8.73 -11.73 2.66
C GLN A 218 -9.51 -11.61 3.97
N SER A 219 -10.68 -12.27 4.09
CA SER A 219 -11.58 -12.18 5.26
C SER A 219 -11.75 -13.52 5.97
N HIS A 220 -10.78 -14.43 5.83
CA HIS A 220 -10.86 -15.76 6.43
C HIS A 220 -10.84 -15.69 7.98
N PRO A 221 -11.77 -16.38 8.69
CA PRO A 221 -11.90 -16.30 10.15
C PRO A 221 -10.61 -16.63 10.91
N LYS A 222 -9.86 -17.65 10.50
CA LYS A 222 -8.58 -18.03 11.09
C LYS A 222 -7.56 -16.88 11.16
N LYS A 223 -7.59 -15.94 10.20
CA LYS A 223 -6.71 -14.76 10.25
C LYS A 223 -7.02 -13.85 11.41
N ILE A 224 -8.32 -13.72 11.76
CA ILE A 224 -8.76 -12.92 12.90
C ILE A 224 -8.31 -13.59 14.21
N GLU A 225 -8.44 -14.92 14.31
CA GLU A 225 -7.98 -15.71 15.46
C GLU A 225 -6.47 -15.55 15.68
N ILE A 226 -5.68 -15.71 14.61
CA ILE A 226 -4.22 -15.55 14.67
C ILE A 226 -3.84 -14.10 14.96
N ALA A 227 -4.53 -13.11 14.40
CA ALA A 227 -4.28 -11.71 14.72
C ALA A 227 -4.52 -11.43 16.21
N ARG A 228 -5.60 -11.95 16.80
CA ARG A 228 -5.86 -11.86 18.26
C ARG A 228 -4.75 -12.52 19.09
N LYS A 229 -4.26 -13.68 18.63
CA LYS A 229 -3.16 -14.39 19.28
C LYS A 229 -1.89 -13.55 19.32
N ILE A 230 -1.52 -12.95 18.18
CA ILE A 230 -0.36 -12.05 18.07
C ILE A 230 -0.56 -10.80 18.95
N ILE A 231 -1.73 -10.17 18.91
CA ILE A 231 -2.06 -8.99 19.74
C ILE A 231 -1.89 -9.30 21.21
N ASN A 232 -2.43 -10.43 21.69
CA ASN A 232 -2.34 -10.82 23.09
C ASN A 232 -0.89 -11.11 23.55
N ALA A 233 -0.06 -11.67 22.65
CA ALA A 233 1.36 -11.92 22.93
C ALA A 233 2.24 -10.66 22.87
N ARG A 234 1.76 -9.58 22.26
CA ARG A 234 2.47 -8.29 22.06
C ARG A 234 1.69 -7.12 22.68
N LYS A 235 0.91 -7.36 23.73
CA LYS A 235 0.04 -6.35 24.38
C LYS A 235 0.80 -5.15 24.96
N ASP A 236 2.10 -5.29 25.16
CA ASP A 236 3.03 -4.25 25.61
C ASP A 236 3.48 -3.31 24.49
N LYS A 237 3.17 -3.66 23.25
CA LYS A 237 3.60 -2.92 22.05
C LYS A 237 2.49 -2.05 21.45
N LYS A 238 2.91 -1.11 20.62
CA LYS A 238 2.03 -0.32 19.77
C LYS A 238 1.80 -1.09 18.46
N ILE A 239 0.56 -1.57 18.24
CA ILE A 239 0.19 -2.49 17.17
C ILE A 239 -0.74 -1.83 16.15
N LEU A 240 -0.47 -2.04 14.86
CA LEU A 240 -1.34 -1.62 13.76
C LEU A 240 -1.76 -2.83 12.93
N THR A 241 -3.08 -3.03 12.74
CA THR A 241 -3.60 -4.09 11.89
C THR A 241 -4.15 -3.54 10.57
N PHE A 242 -4.03 -4.33 9.51
CA PHE A 242 -4.49 -3.99 8.16
C PHE A 242 -5.45 -5.06 7.65
N SER A 243 -6.74 -4.76 7.68
CA SER A 243 -7.82 -5.65 7.25
C SER A 243 -8.35 -5.32 5.85
N ALA A 244 -9.05 -6.26 5.21
CA ALA A 244 -9.67 -6.06 3.90
C ALA A 244 -10.87 -5.13 3.98
N THR A 245 -11.69 -5.28 5.01
CA THR A 245 -12.96 -4.59 5.21
C THR A 245 -13.03 -3.95 6.59
N ILE A 246 -13.97 -3.02 6.75
CA ILE A 246 -14.28 -2.43 8.06
C ILE A 246 -14.77 -3.51 9.01
N ALA A 247 -15.66 -4.40 8.54
CA ALA A 247 -16.19 -5.49 9.34
C ALA A 247 -15.10 -6.44 9.86
N ASP A 248 -14.05 -6.72 9.07
CA ASP A 248 -12.93 -7.54 9.53
C ASP A 248 -12.10 -6.82 10.60
N ALA A 249 -11.88 -5.50 10.45
CA ALA A 249 -11.20 -4.69 11.46
C ALA A 249 -12.00 -4.67 12.79
N GLU A 250 -13.33 -4.52 12.73
CA GLU A 250 -14.21 -4.55 13.89
C GLU A 250 -14.26 -5.93 14.55
N LYS A 251 -14.28 -7.01 13.77
CA LYS A 251 -14.29 -8.39 14.27
C LYS A 251 -13.05 -8.77 15.07
N ILE A 252 -11.93 -8.08 14.95
CA ILE A 252 -10.76 -8.31 15.81
C ILE A 252 -11.15 -8.10 17.28
N GLY A 253 -11.98 -7.10 17.60
CA GLY A 253 -12.59 -6.92 18.91
C GLY A 253 -11.63 -6.51 20.03
N ILE A 254 -10.36 -6.21 19.70
CA ILE A 254 -9.32 -5.77 20.65
C ILE A 254 -8.76 -4.44 20.14
N GLY A 255 -8.81 -3.40 20.97
CA GLY A 255 -8.25 -2.08 20.66
C GLY A 255 -9.20 -1.12 19.95
N LEU A 256 -8.64 -0.09 19.33
CA LEU A 256 -9.36 0.97 18.64
C LEU A 256 -9.59 0.58 17.17
N VAL A 257 -10.66 1.10 16.56
CA VAL A 257 -10.94 0.87 15.12
C VAL A 257 -11.02 2.20 14.40
N LEU A 258 -10.27 2.32 13.31
CA LEU A 258 -10.21 3.52 12.47
C LEU A 258 -10.69 3.19 11.06
N HIS A 259 -11.72 3.91 10.56
CA HIS A 259 -12.25 3.68 9.21
C HIS A 259 -12.99 4.88 8.62
N SER A 260 -13.16 4.91 7.30
CA SER A 260 -13.72 6.03 6.53
C SER A 260 -15.21 6.34 6.75
N LYS A 261 -15.97 5.43 7.39
CA LYS A 261 -17.39 5.68 7.73
C LYS A 261 -17.56 6.50 9.01
N GLN A 262 -16.50 6.68 9.79
CA GLN A 262 -16.50 7.54 10.98
C GLN A 262 -16.29 9.00 10.56
N SER A 263 -16.80 9.94 11.37
CA SER A 263 -16.54 11.35 11.15
C SER A 263 -15.07 11.72 11.32
N LYS A 264 -14.61 12.79 10.65
CA LYS A 264 -13.22 13.29 10.78
C LYS A 264 -12.85 13.49 12.25
N LYS A 265 -13.73 14.12 13.03
CA LYS A 265 -13.54 14.37 14.48
C LYS A 265 -13.41 13.08 15.31
N GLN A 266 -14.16 12.03 14.97
CA GLN A 266 -14.02 10.73 15.64
C GLN A 266 -12.68 10.08 15.31
N ASN A 267 -12.28 10.09 14.05
CA ASN A 267 -10.99 9.55 13.62
C ASN A 267 -9.81 10.28 14.27
N GLU A 268 -9.86 11.60 14.38
CA GLU A 268 -8.86 12.41 15.08
C GLU A 268 -8.73 12.02 16.56
N LYS A 269 -9.85 11.88 17.28
CA LYS A 269 -9.86 11.42 18.68
C LYS A 269 -9.27 10.01 18.86
N ILE A 270 -9.59 9.10 17.94
CA ILE A 270 -9.06 7.72 17.96
C ILE A 270 -7.55 7.74 17.75
N LEU A 271 -7.08 8.53 16.78
CA LEU A 271 -5.65 8.66 16.49
C LEU A 271 -4.89 9.32 17.64
N GLU A 272 -5.44 10.37 18.22
CA GLU A 272 -4.85 11.03 19.38
C GLU A 272 -4.72 10.05 20.56
N LYS A 273 -5.80 9.31 20.88
CA LYS A 273 -5.77 8.28 21.90
C LYS A 273 -4.72 7.21 21.62
N PHE A 274 -4.61 6.76 20.37
CA PHE A 274 -3.60 5.78 19.97
C PHE A 274 -2.17 6.34 20.08
N LYS A 275 -1.96 7.61 19.72
CA LYS A 275 -0.64 8.25 19.78
C LYS A 275 -0.14 8.45 21.21
N THR A 276 -1.02 8.81 22.13
CA THR A 276 -0.67 9.14 23.52
C THR A 276 -0.41 7.93 24.41
N GLN A 277 -0.88 6.74 24.02
CA GLN A 277 -0.66 5.51 24.77
C GLN A 277 0.68 4.87 24.41
N SER A 278 1.42 4.36 25.39
CA SER A 278 2.69 3.64 25.19
C SER A 278 2.49 2.29 24.50
N SER A 279 1.39 1.60 24.85
CA SER A 279 0.95 0.36 24.20
C SER A 279 -0.52 0.50 23.81
N SER A 280 -0.87 0.12 22.60
CA SER A 280 -2.25 0.17 22.10
C SER A 280 -2.38 -0.58 20.79
N VAL A 281 -3.61 -0.94 20.44
CA VAL A 281 -3.95 -1.60 19.18
C VAL A 281 -4.84 -0.69 18.36
N LEU A 282 -4.46 -0.44 17.11
CA LEU A 282 -5.27 0.27 16.12
C LEU A 282 -5.60 -0.66 14.96
N ASN A 283 -6.88 -0.97 14.81
CA ASN A 283 -7.37 -1.79 13.70
C ASN A 283 -7.82 -0.89 12.56
N THR A 284 -7.31 -1.16 11.35
CA THR A 284 -7.61 -0.34 10.18
C THR A 284 -8.12 -1.18 9.02
N SER A 285 -8.90 -0.55 8.14
CA SER A 285 -9.22 -1.09 6.83
C SER A 285 -8.41 -0.36 5.75
N LYS A 286 -8.56 -0.73 4.48
CA LYS A 286 -7.83 -0.16 3.31
C LYS A 286 -7.82 1.37 3.24
N SER A 287 -8.78 2.04 3.86
CA SER A 287 -8.89 3.51 3.83
C SER A 287 -7.80 4.26 4.61
N CYS A 288 -7.05 3.56 5.46
CA CYS A 288 -6.00 4.16 6.30
C CYS A 288 -4.58 3.94 5.78
N ASP A 289 -4.44 3.42 4.56
CA ASP A 289 -3.12 3.18 3.97
C ASP A 289 -2.38 4.50 3.63
N VAL A 290 -3.06 5.64 3.56
CA VAL A 290 -2.49 6.93 3.15
C VAL A 290 -2.63 8.01 4.23
N GLY A 291 -1.53 8.71 4.55
CA GLY A 291 -1.54 10.01 5.25
C GLY A 291 -1.59 10.01 6.78
N VAL A 292 -1.75 8.88 7.46
CA VAL A 292 -1.76 8.88 8.94
C VAL A 292 -0.36 8.73 9.49
N ASP A 293 0.12 9.75 10.21
CA ASP A 293 1.37 9.69 10.94
C ASP A 293 1.19 8.99 12.29
N ILE A 294 1.82 7.82 12.44
CA ILE A 294 1.78 7.01 13.66
C ILE A 294 3.22 6.83 14.14
N PRO A 295 3.64 7.56 15.17
CA PRO A 295 4.97 7.39 15.76
C PRO A 295 5.06 6.07 16.56
N GLU A 296 6.27 5.56 16.73
CA GLU A 296 6.63 4.46 17.63
C GLU A 296 5.89 3.13 17.37
N LEU A 297 5.43 2.91 16.14
CA LEU A 297 4.79 1.66 15.79
C LEU A 297 5.80 0.50 15.81
N GLU A 298 5.57 -0.52 16.64
CA GLU A 298 6.51 -1.63 16.86
C GLU A 298 6.05 -2.93 16.22
N CYS A 299 4.74 -3.14 16.07
CA CYS A 299 4.19 -4.36 15.51
C CYS A 299 3.13 -4.05 14.45
N GLY A 300 3.22 -4.71 13.30
CA GLY A 300 2.22 -4.66 12.25
C GLY A 300 1.63 -6.03 11.98
N ILE A 301 0.31 -6.10 11.68
CA ILE A 301 -0.35 -7.35 11.31
C ILE A 301 -1.12 -7.12 10.00
N ILE A 302 -0.69 -7.75 8.92
CA ILE A 302 -1.38 -7.69 7.63
C ILE A 302 -2.31 -8.90 7.50
N LEU A 303 -3.61 -8.70 7.68
CA LEU A 303 -4.64 -9.72 7.46
C LEU A 303 -5.01 -9.80 5.97
N SER A 304 -4.90 -8.69 5.24
CA SER A 304 -5.26 -8.62 3.82
C SER A 304 -4.06 -8.30 2.95
N VAL A 305 -3.56 -9.33 2.29
CA VAL A 305 -2.49 -9.21 1.28
C VAL A 305 -3.09 -8.85 -0.07
N ASP A 306 -2.41 -7.97 -0.79
CA ASP A 306 -2.66 -7.73 -2.22
C ASP A 306 -1.32 -7.59 -2.97
N SER A 307 -1.37 -7.59 -4.29
CA SER A 307 -0.19 -7.52 -5.14
C SER A 307 0.44 -6.12 -5.23
N SER A 308 -0.10 -5.12 -4.54
CA SER A 308 0.37 -3.73 -4.63
C SER A 308 1.65 -3.50 -3.83
N LYS A 309 2.79 -3.36 -4.53
CA LYS A 309 4.07 -2.95 -3.94
C LYS A 309 3.97 -1.62 -3.21
N ILE A 310 3.18 -0.68 -3.74
CA ILE A 310 2.99 0.65 -3.19
C ILE A 310 2.36 0.55 -1.79
N ARG A 311 1.24 -0.17 -1.63
CA ARG A 311 0.58 -0.33 -0.33
C ARG A 311 1.46 -1.05 0.67
N LYS A 312 2.11 -2.14 0.26
CA LYS A 312 3.02 -2.86 1.14
C LYS A 312 4.20 -1.97 1.56
N GLY A 313 4.78 -1.20 0.64
CA GLY A 313 5.84 -0.23 0.91
C GLY A 313 5.40 0.84 1.91
N GLN A 314 4.19 1.38 1.78
CA GLN A 314 3.63 2.36 2.72
C GLN A 314 3.42 1.76 4.12
N ARG A 315 2.89 0.53 4.23
CA ARG A 315 2.74 -0.19 5.50
C ARG A 315 4.08 -0.47 6.15
N TYR A 316 5.03 -0.95 5.36
CA TYR A 316 6.41 -1.21 5.78
C TYR A 316 7.09 0.07 6.28
N GLY A 317 7.01 1.16 5.51
CA GLY A 317 7.60 2.45 5.86
C GLY A 317 7.09 3.05 7.18
N ARG A 318 5.85 2.74 7.59
CA ARG A 318 5.32 3.15 8.91
C ARG A 318 6.00 2.43 10.06
N LEU A 319 6.27 1.12 9.88
CA LEU A 319 6.94 0.30 10.89
C LEU A 319 8.43 0.60 10.98
N CYS A 320 9.07 0.91 9.86
CA CYS A 320 10.50 1.20 9.79
C CYS A 320 10.89 2.60 10.28
N ARG A 321 9.95 3.48 10.67
CA ARG A 321 10.31 4.80 11.18
C ARG A 321 11.32 4.70 12.29
N PHE A 322 12.40 5.50 12.15
CA PHE A 322 13.49 5.49 13.11
C PHE A 322 12.99 5.88 14.52
N SER A 323 13.34 5.05 15.47
CA SER A 323 13.26 5.34 16.90
C SER A 323 14.43 4.62 17.59
N PRO A 324 15.16 5.26 18.50
CA PRO A 324 16.31 4.66 19.16
C PRO A 324 15.95 3.34 19.87
N GLY A 325 16.71 2.26 19.58
CA GLY A 325 16.52 0.96 20.19
C GLY A 325 15.32 0.15 19.70
N LYS A 326 14.49 0.71 18.82
CA LYS A 326 13.30 0.03 18.29
C LYS A 326 13.68 -1.09 17.33
N LYS A 327 13.04 -2.26 17.54
CA LYS A 327 13.01 -3.39 16.61
C LYS A 327 11.54 -3.67 16.29
N ALA A 328 11.17 -3.50 15.02
CA ALA A 328 9.79 -3.69 14.60
C ALA A 328 9.55 -5.11 14.07
N GLU A 329 8.33 -5.61 14.25
CA GLU A 329 7.86 -6.90 13.75
C GLU A 329 6.69 -6.69 12.79
N LEU A 330 6.66 -7.41 11.67
CA LEU A 330 5.54 -7.44 10.75
C LEU A 330 5.08 -8.88 10.55
N PHE A 331 3.84 -9.17 10.90
CA PHE A 331 3.20 -10.46 10.66
C PHE A 331 2.29 -10.35 9.43
N THR A 332 2.62 -11.09 8.37
CA THR A 332 1.81 -11.16 7.15
C THR A 332 1.08 -12.49 7.11
N LEU A 333 -0.25 -12.48 7.24
CA LEU A 333 -1.08 -13.67 7.35
C LEU A 333 -1.55 -14.13 5.97
N ILE A 334 -1.17 -15.36 5.58
CA ILE A 334 -1.45 -15.93 4.26
C ILE A 334 -2.14 -17.27 4.41
N ILE A 335 -3.24 -17.48 3.70
CA ILE A 335 -3.86 -18.80 3.56
C ILE A 335 -3.00 -19.65 2.61
N ALA A 336 -2.40 -20.70 3.15
CA ALA A 336 -1.51 -21.59 2.40
C ALA A 336 -2.27 -22.26 1.23
N GLY A 337 -1.59 -22.51 0.12
CA GLY A 337 -2.19 -23.15 -1.05
C GLY A 337 -3.12 -22.26 -1.89
N THR A 338 -3.11 -20.93 -1.65
CA THR A 338 -3.93 -19.97 -2.40
C THR A 338 -3.10 -18.97 -3.18
N GLN A 339 -3.76 -18.16 -4.01
CA GLN A 339 -3.14 -17.07 -4.77
C GLN A 339 -2.48 -15.99 -3.88
N GLU A 340 -2.78 -15.96 -2.60
CA GLU A 340 -2.31 -14.93 -1.67
C GLU A 340 -0.78 -14.94 -1.52
N PHE A 341 -0.17 -16.12 -1.55
CA PHE A 341 1.28 -16.24 -1.53
C PHE A 341 1.94 -15.60 -2.76
N GLY A 342 1.34 -15.79 -3.94
CA GLY A 342 1.77 -15.12 -5.17
C GLY A 342 1.66 -13.60 -5.07
N TRP A 343 0.58 -13.07 -4.49
CA TRP A 343 0.42 -11.63 -4.27
C TRP A 343 1.47 -11.09 -3.31
N TRP A 344 1.73 -11.80 -2.20
CA TRP A 344 2.79 -11.41 -1.27
C TRP A 344 4.15 -11.39 -1.97
N ARG A 345 4.50 -12.44 -2.71
CA ARG A 345 5.77 -12.54 -3.44
C ARG A 345 5.96 -11.39 -4.43
N ASN A 346 4.92 -11.03 -5.17
CA ASN A 346 4.94 -9.92 -6.13
C ASN A 346 5.01 -8.54 -5.46
N SER A 347 4.50 -8.40 -4.24
CA SER A 347 4.52 -7.15 -3.48
C SER A 347 5.70 -7.01 -2.52
N LYS A 348 6.61 -7.98 -2.49
CA LYS A 348 7.75 -8.03 -1.58
C LYS A 348 8.62 -6.77 -1.68
N THR A 349 8.94 -6.16 -0.54
CA THR A 349 9.67 -4.90 -0.43
C THR A 349 11.01 -5.01 0.29
N SER A 350 11.25 -6.08 1.04
CA SER A 350 12.50 -6.34 1.77
C SER A 350 12.90 -7.81 1.66
N SER A 351 14.18 -8.08 1.83
CA SER A 351 14.75 -9.42 1.93
C SER A 351 14.77 -9.98 3.36
N ASN A 352 14.51 -9.13 4.37
CA ASN A 352 14.50 -9.54 5.79
C ASN A 352 13.14 -10.14 6.20
N TYR A 353 12.85 -11.34 5.73
CA TYR A 353 11.63 -12.08 6.07
C TYR A 353 11.92 -13.55 6.37
N VAL A 354 11.02 -14.16 7.12
CA VAL A 354 11.00 -15.61 7.39
C VAL A 354 9.58 -16.13 7.13
N ILE A 355 9.47 -17.22 6.36
CA ILE A 355 8.20 -17.92 6.15
C ILE A 355 8.07 -18.96 7.27
N ILE A 356 6.94 -18.94 7.95
CA ILE A 356 6.67 -19.77 9.13
C ILE A 356 5.27 -20.40 9.05
N ASP A 357 5.10 -21.52 9.73
CA ASP A 357 3.78 -22.11 9.99
C ASP A 357 3.20 -21.64 11.33
N GLU A 358 2.02 -22.18 11.70
CA GLU A 358 1.32 -21.80 12.93
C GLU A 358 2.05 -22.29 14.21
N GLU A 359 2.78 -23.41 14.16
CA GLU A 359 3.58 -23.92 15.29
C GLU A 359 4.80 -23.02 15.53
N GLN A 360 5.52 -22.68 14.47
CA GLN A 360 6.65 -21.76 14.56
C GLN A 360 6.22 -20.34 15.00
N LEU A 361 5.00 -19.94 14.65
CA LEU A 361 4.44 -18.69 15.18
C LEU A 361 4.32 -18.75 16.70
N ASP A 362 3.88 -19.88 17.26
CA ASP A 362 3.76 -20.06 18.71
C ASP A 362 5.12 -19.94 19.41
N ASP A 363 6.15 -20.55 18.85
CA ASP A 363 7.52 -20.42 19.34
C ASP A 363 7.98 -18.97 19.36
N ILE A 364 7.76 -18.23 18.24
CA ILE A 364 8.13 -16.81 18.16
C ILE A 364 7.37 -15.97 19.19
N LEU A 365 6.10 -16.22 19.37
CA LEU A 365 5.27 -15.48 20.32
C LEU A 365 5.68 -15.76 21.77
N ALA A 366 6.18 -16.97 22.06
CA ALA A 366 6.76 -17.36 23.33
C ALA A 366 8.18 -16.83 23.56
N GLY A 367 8.82 -16.23 22.56
CA GLY A 367 10.19 -15.72 22.64
C GLY A 367 11.27 -16.75 22.33
N ASN A 368 10.91 -17.92 21.81
CA ASN A 368 11.84 -18.97 21.42
C ASN A 368 12.52 -18.65 20.08
N GLU A 369 13.77 -19.06 19.91
CA GLU A 369 14.45 -19.01 18.63
C GLU A 369 13.92 -20.11 17.70
N ILE A 370 13.58 -19.72 16.46
CA ILE A 370 13.13 -20.67 15.46
C ILE A 370 14.36 -21.25 14.75
N GLN A 371 14.46 -22.58 14.70
CA GLN A 371 15.32 -23.21 13.71
C GLN A 371 14.73 -22.95 12.31
N SER A 372 15.50 -22.33 11.42
CA SER A 372 15.10 -22.06 10.05
C SER A 372 14.87 -23.39 9.31
N ARG A 373 13.63 -23.86 9.28
CA ARG A 373 13.20 -24.85 8.31
C ARG A 373 13.06 -24.11 6.98
N LYS A 374 13.86 -24.48 5.98
CA LYS A 374 13.59 -24.09 4.59
C LYS A 374 12.22 -24.67 4.23
N ILE A 375 11.19 -23.88 4.28
CA ILE A 375 9.93 -24.21 3.61
C ILE A 375 10.30 -24.07 2.14
N ASP A 376 10.31 -25.19 1.41
CA ASP A 376 10.65 -25.25 0.00
C ASP A 376 9.80 -24.22 -0.76
N ASP A 377 10.48 -23.22 -1.33
CA ASP A 377 9.92 -22.21 -2.24
C ASP A 377 9.38 -22.86 -3.54
N ASN A 378 9.54 -24.19 -3.65
CA ASN A 378 9.21 -25.05 -4.77
C ASN A 378 7.81 -25.68 -4.71
N SER A 379 6.87 -25.19 -3.93
CA SER A 379 5.47 -25.50 -4.24
C SER A 379 5.15 -24.89 -5.60
N ASN A 380 5.41 -25.66 -6.65
CA ASN A 380 5.07 -25.40 -8.05
C ASN A 380 3.55 -25.24 -8.21
N ILE A 381 3.01 -24.16 -7.66
CA ILE A 381 1.69 -23.68 -8.04
C ILE A 381 1.96 -22.75 -9.23
N ASN A 382 1.90 -23.32 -10.43
CA ASN A 382 1.91 -22.60 -11.69
C ASN A 382 0.69 -21.67 -11.72
N PHE A 383 0.82 -20.49 -11.12
CA PHE A 383 -0.10 -19.38 -11.39
C PHE A 383 0.34 -18.75 -12.71
N ARG A 384 -0.25 -19.22 -13.82
CA ARG A 384 -0.30 -18.42 -15.04
C ARG A 384 -1.29 -17.28 -14.76
N PHE A 385 -0.77 -16.05 -14.73
CA PHE A 385 -1.55 -14.81 -14.75
C PHE A 385 -1.87 -14.46 -16.20
#